data_a2cd5cb5f116a049bc4b6fc8c4b0d886
#
_entry.id   a2cd5cb5f116a049bc4b6fc8c4b0d886
#
_cell.length_a   1.000
_cell.length_b   1.000
_cell.length_c   1.000
_cell.angle_alpha   90.00
_cell.angle_beta   90.00
_cell.angle_gamma   90.00
#
_symmetry.space_group_name_H-M   'P 1'
#
loop_
_entity.id
_entity.type
_entity.pdbx_description
1 polymer ?
#
loop_
_entity_poly.entity_id
_entity_poly.type
_entity_poly.pdbx_seq_one_letter_code
_entity_poly.pdbx_strand_id
1 'polypeptide(L)'
;MSLEYYKKQMVDLRARLAKEKEDKKRDNERYANSIKNATSASSKASYRKSKIDAAARHDRQIESIKHSIEVCKENIARERKNKK
;
A
#
# COMPACT_ATOMS: atom_id res chain seq x y z
N MET A 1 14.32 -22.71 2.83
CA MET A 1 13.74 -21.99 1.68
C MET A 1 14.84 -21.43 0.82
N SER A 2 14.67 -21.44 -0.48
CA SER A 2 15.72 -21.03 -1.40
C SER A 2 15.79 -19.51 -1.57
N LEU A 3 16.96 -19.03 -1.92
CA LEU A 3 17.16 -17.61 -2.27
C LEU A 3 16.26 -17.17 -3.41
N GLU A 4 16.02 -18.04 -4.40
CA GLU A 4 15.13 -17.77 -5.53
C GLU A 4 13.69 -17.53 -5.09
N TYR A 5 13.20 -18.28 -4.10
CA TYR A 5 11.88 -18.09 -3.52
C TYR A 5 11.74 -16.67 -2.95
N TYR A 6 12.70 -16.24 -2.15
CA TYR A 6 12.67 -14.91 -1.53
C TYR A 6 12.80 -13.78 -2.55
N LYS A 7 13.61 -13.97 -3.58
CA LYS A 7 13.74 -12.98 -4.66
C LYS A 7 12.42 -12.80 -5.41
N LYS A 8 11.74 -13.90 -5.70
CA LYS A 8 10.44 -13.88 -6.36
C LYS A 8 9.39 -13.20 -5.48
N GLN A 9 9.39 -13.51 -4.18
CA GLN A 9 8.52 -12.88 -3.20
C GLN A 9 8.74 -11.36 -3.15
N MET A 10 10.01 -10.92 -3.23
CA MET A 10 10.35 -9.50 -3.26
C MET A 10 9.74 -8.78 -4.46
N VAL A 11 9.80 -9.40 -5.65
CA VAL A 11 9.18 -8.84 -6.85
C VAL A 11 7.68 -8.66 -6.66
N ASP A 12 7.01 -9.70 -6.14
CA ASP A 12 5.57 -9.67 -5.89
C ASP A 12 5.20 -8.59 -4.86
N LEU A 13 5.97 -8.45 -3.78
CA LEU A 13 5.73 -7.46 -2.75
C LEU A 13 5.87 -6.03 -3.27
N ARG A 14 6.89 -5.78 -4.09
CA ARG A 14 7.09 -4.48 -4.72
C ARG A 14 5.96 -4.12 -5.67
N ALA A 15 5.46 -5.11 -6.42
CA ALA A 15 4.31 -4.91 -7.30
C ALA A 15 3.05 -4.59 -6.49
N ARG A 16 2.83 -5.27 -5.36
CA ARG A 16 1.71 -4.99 -4.46
C ARG A 16 1.81 -3.58 -3.87
N LEU A 17 3.01 -3.17 -3.49
CA LEU A 17 3.24 -1.83 -2.93
C LEU A 17 2.88 -0.75 -3.96
N ALA A 18 3.35 -0.92 -5.19
CA ALA A 18 3.07 0.02 -6.28
C ALA A 18 1.56 0.12 -6.55
N LYS A 19 0.88 -1.04 -6.57
CA LYS A 19 -0.58 -1.09 -6.79
C LYS A 19 -1.33 -0.40 -5.66
N GLU A 20 -0.96 -0.64 -4.41
CA GLU A 20 -1.63 -0.04 -3.26
C GLU A 20 -1.48 1.48 -3.24
N LYS A 21 -0.29 1.98 -3.58
CA LYS A 21 -0.05 3.43 -3.72
C LYS A 21 -0.89 4.04 -4.84
N GLU A 22 -1.01 3.35 -5.95
CA GLU A 22 -1.84 3.79 -7.07
C GLU A 22 -3.33 3.79 -6.70
N ASP A 23 -3.79 2.76 -6.01
CA ASP A 23 -5.17 2.67 -5.52
C ASP A 23 -5.48 3.81 -4.54
N LYS A 24 -4.55 4.13 -3.65
CA LYS A 24 -4.69 5.26 -2.73
C LYS A 24 -4.84 6.58 -3.49
N LYS A 25 -3.99 6.81 -4.47
CA LYS A 25 -4.03 8.01 -5.31
C LYS A 25 -5.35 8.14 -6.03
N ARG A 26 -5.83 7.06 -6.63
CA ARG A 26 -7.10 7.02 -7.36
C ARG A 26 -8.28 7.32 -6.44
N ASP A 27 -8.31 6.72 -5.25
CA ASP A 27 -9.38 6.98 -4.28
C ASP A 27 -9.35 8.42 -3.79
N ASN A 28 -8.17 8.98 -3.52
CA ASN A 28 -8.04 10.38 -3.12
C ASN A 28 -8.60 11.33 -4.20
N GLU A 29 -8.31 11.07 -5.47
CA GLU A 29 -8.81 11.86 -6.58
C GLU A 29 -10.32 11.74 -6.72
N ARG A 30 -10.85 10.52 -6.60
CA ARG A 30 -12.29 10.26 -6.68
C ARG A 30 -13.05 10.98 -5.57
N TYR A 31 -12.58 10.89 -4.34
CA TYR A 31 -13.22 11.59 -3.22
C TYR A 31 -13.08 13.11 -3.33
N ALA A 32 -11.93 13.60 -3.79
CA ALA A 32 -11.74 15.03 -4.02
C ALA A 32 -12.75 15.57 -5.05
N ASN A 33 -13.00 14.82 -6.11
CA ASN A 33 -14.02 15.18 -7.11
C ASN A 33 -15.43 15.14 -6.51
N SER A 34 -15.73 14.15 -5.68
CA SER A 34 -17.03 14.06 -5.01
C SER A 34 -17.26 15.25 -4.07
N ILE A 35 -16.23 15.68 -3.34
CA ILE A 35 -16.30 16.86 -2.46
C ILE A 35 -16.55 18.11 -3.28
N LYS A 36 -15.82 18.29 -4.38
CA LYS A 36 -15.95 19.43 -5.26
C LYS A 36 -17.36 19.54 -5.87
N ASN A 37 -17.94 18.40 -6.23
CA ASN A 37 -19.24 18.35 -6.90
C ASN A 37 -20.42 18.25 -5.93
N ALA A 38 -20.19 18.07 -4.64
CA ALA A 38 -21.25 17.98 -3.66
C ALA A 38 -21.93 19.33 -3.48
N THR A 39 -23.27 19.32 -3.37
CA THR A 39 -24.09 20.53 -3.30
C THR A 39 -24.44 20.95 -1.87
N SER A 40 -24.30 20.04 -0.89
CA SER A 40 -24.64 20.32 0.50
C SER A 40 -23.42 20.20 1.41
N ALA A 41 -23.42 20.94 2.51
CA ALA A 41 -22.36 20.87 3.53
C ALA A 41 -22.30 19.48 4.16
N SER A 42 -23.45 18.84 4.36
CA SER A 42 -23.55 17.49 4.92
C SER A 42 -22.89 16.47 4.02
N SER A 43 -23.15 16.51 2.70
CA SER A 43 -22.54 15.62 1.73
C SER A 43 -21.02 15.83 1.66
N LYS A 44 -20.58 17.09 1.66
CA LYS A 44 -19.14 17.41 1.67
C LYS A 44 -18.44 16.83 2.87
N ALA A 45 -19.02 16.98 4.06
CA ALA A 45 -18.47 16.46 5.33
C ALA A 45 -18.37 14.94 5.28
N SER A 46 -19.40 14.27 4.76
CA SER A 46 -19.44 12.82 4.62
C SER A 46 -18.33 12.32 3.67
N TYR A 47 -18.15 12.97 2.52
CA TYR A 47 -17.10 12.61 1.57
C TYR A 47 -15.69 12.87 2.13
N ARG A 48 -15.50 13.95 2.89
CA ARG A 48 -14.21 14.22 3.54
C ARG A 48 -13.86 13.13 4.53
N LYS A 49 -14.82 12.69 5.33
CA LYS A 49 -14.62 11.58 6.27
C LYS A 49 -14.26 10.30 5.53
N SER A 50 -14.97 9.98 4.45
CA SER A 50 -14.71 8.79 3.64
C SER A 50 -13.31 8.84 3.02
N LYS A 51 -12.87 10.02 2.58
CA LYS A 51 -11.52 10.23 2.02
C LYS A 51 -10.45 9.93 3.05
N ILE A 52 -10.61 10.46 4.27
CA ILE A 52 -9.67 10.25 5.38
C ILE A 52 -9.63 8.77 5.76
N ASP A 53 -10.79 8.14 5.89
CA ASP A 53 -10.89 6.73 6.26
C ASP A 53 -10.27 5.82 5.19
N ALA A 54 -10.51 6.11 3.91
CA ALA A 54 -9.91 5.36 2.80
C ALA A 54 -8.39 5.51 2.78
N ALA A 55 -7.89 6.74 2.96
CA ALA A 55 -6.45 6.99 3.01
C ALA A 55 -5.79 6.24 4.16
N ALA A 56 -6.40 6.23 5.33
CA ALA A 56 -5.89 5.50 6.51
C ALA A 56 -5.84 4.00 6.25
N ARG A 57 -6.86 3.46 5.58
CA ARG A 57 -6.93 2.03 5.23
C ARG A 57 -5.83 1.65 4.24
N HIS A 58 -5.60 2.46 3.21
CA HIS A 58 -4.51 2.26 2.26
C HIS A 58 -3.14 2.38 2.94
N ASP A 59 -2.98 3.34 3.84
CA ASP A 59 -1.72 3.53 4.57
C ASP A 59 -1.38 2.32 5.44
N ARG A 60 -2.39 1.72 6.09
CA ARG A 60 -2.16 0.48 6.86
C ARG A 60 -1.70 -0.67 5.96
N GLN A 61 -2.29 -0.80 4.78
CA GLN A 61 -1.87 -1.82 3.80
C GLN A 61 -0.45 -1.56 3.31
N ILE A 62 -0.13 -0.30 3.01
CA ILE A 62 1.20 0.10 2.57
C ILE A 62 2.24 -0.24 3.64
N GLU A 63 1.98 0.08 4.91
CA GLU A 63 2.90 -0.23 6.00
C GLU A 63 3.08 -1.73 6.20
N SER A 64 1.99 -2.50 6.08
CA SER A 64 2.05 -3.96 6.16
C SER A 64 2.93 -4.55 5.05
N ILE A 65 2.77 -4.07 3.82
CA ILE A 65 3.57 -4.52 2.68
C ILE A 65 5.04 -4.14 2.87
N LYS A 66 5.32 -2.92 3.32
CA LYS A 66 6.69 -2.46 3.62
C LYS A 66 7.36 -3.34 4.67
N HIS A 67 6.63 -3.71 5.72
CA HIS A 67 7.13 -4.62 6.75
C HIS A 67 7.48 -5.97 6.14
N SER A 68 6.62 -6.52 5.29
CA SER A 68 6.88 -7.79 4.60
C SER A 68 8.12 -7.70 3.70
N ILE A 69 8.33 -6.56 3.06
CA ILE A 69 9.53 -6.31 2.24
C ILE A 69 10.78 -6.35 3.12
N GLU A 70 10.75 -5.71 4.29
CA GLU A 70 11.90 -5.72 5.21
C GLU A 70 12.22 -7.13 5.71
N VAL A 71 11.21 -7.91 6.08
CA VAL A 71 11.39 -9.30 6.49
C VAL A 71 11.98 -10.13 5.33
N CYS A 72 11.49 -9.92 4.12
CA CYS A 72 12.00 -10.62 2.94
C CYS A 72 13.46 -10.26 2.66
N LYS A 73 13.85 -8.98 2.80
CA LYS A 73 15.24 -8.55 2.67
C LYS A 73 16.16 -9.25 3.69
N GLU A 74 15.68 -9.37 4.92
CA GLU A 74 16.43 -10.08 5.98
C GLU A 74 16.61 -11.55 5.62
N ASN A 75 15.59 -12.19 5.09
CA ASN A 75 15.65 -13.59 4.66
C ASN A 75 16.62 -13.78 3.50
N ILE A 76 16.63 -12.85 2.55
CA ILE A 76 17.58 -12.87 1.43
C ILE A 76 19.03 -12.73 1.95
N ALA A 77 19.26 -11.79 2.85
CA ALA A 77 20.58 -11.59 3.44
C ALA A 77 21.07 -12.82 4.19
N ARG A 78 20.16 -13.47 4.93
CA ARG A 78 20.47 -14.68 5.68
C ARG A 78 20.82 -15.84 4.75
N GLU A 79 20.05 -16.04 3.68
CA GLU A 79 20.32 -17.10 2.70
C GLU A 79 21.64 -16.89 1.98
N ARG A 80 22.00 -15.65 1.65
CA ARG A 80 23.28 -15.32 1.03
C ARG A 80 24.45 -15.63 1.98
N LYS A 81 24.26 -15.34 3.26
CA LYS A 81 25.28 -15.61 4.29
C LYS A 81 25.48 -17.10 4.51
N ASN A 82 24.40 -17.88 4.42
CA ASN A 82 24.46 -19.33 4.65
C ASN A 82 24.97 -20.13 3.43
N LYS A 83 25.18 -19.47 2.29
CA LYS A 83 25.62 -20.09 1.03
C LYS A 83 27.13 -20.06 0.83
N LYS A 84 27.88 -20.16 1.85
CA LYS A 84 29.34 -20.26 1.72
C LYS A 84 29.79 -21.67 1.35
#